data_33d88428e279bc16a6cde8b7d63b771b
#
_entry.id   33d88428e279bc16a6cde8b7d63b771b
#
_cell.length_a   1.000
_cell.length_b   1.000
_cell.length_c   1.000
_cell.angle_alpha   90.00
_cell.angle_beta   90.00
_cell.angle_gamma   90.00
#
_symmetry.space_group_name_H-M   'P 1'
#
loop_
_entity.id
_entity.type
_entity.pdbx_description
1 polymer ?
#
loop_
_entity_poly.entity_id
_entity_poly.type
_entity_poly.pdbx_seq_one_letter_code
_entity_poly.pdbx_strand_id
1 'polypeptide(L)'
;MWCRRVEVDEILDLRHRLLRQGLPAEMARFDGDLDEGTRHYGVDAGEGEGIVCCLTLLPSTWQGAPAWQLRGMATETRLQGTGLGKNLVAFAVTDALSIQPGWVFWCNARVSAMGFYAGLGWTAESEEFDIAHAGPHLRMAWNPIRFS
;
A
#
# COMPACT_ATOMS: atom_id res chain seq x y z
N MET A 1 -3.33 -1.96 -19.30
CA MET A 1 -2.91 -1.69 -17.93
C MET A 1 -2.09 -2.83 -17.38
N TRP A 2 -0.95 -2.54 -16.76
CA TRP A 2 -0.11 -3.58 -16.17
C TRP A 2 0.52 -3.10 -14.87
N CYS A 3 0.78 -4.04 -13.95
CA CYS A 3 1.47 -3.77 -12.70
C CYS A 3 2.98 -3.74 -12.94
N ARG A 4 3.68 -2.82 -12.28
CA ARG A 4 5.14 -2.76 -12.32
C ARG A 4 5.70 -2.04 -11.09
N ARG A 5 7.00 -2.16 -10.88
CA ARG A 5 7.69 -1.30 -9.93
C ARG A 5 7.80 0.09 -10.53
N VAL A 6 7.72 1.11 -9.66
CA VAL A 6 7.78 2.52 -10.06
C VAL A 6 8.74 3.28 -9.15
N GLU A 7 9.16 4.46 -9.60
CA GLU A 7 9.87 5.40 -8.76
C GLU A 7 8.85 6.23 -7.96
N VAL A 8 9.26 6.73 -6.79
CA VAL A 8 8.34 7.50 -5.92
C VAL A 8 7.76 8.71 -6.64
N ASP A 9 8.54 9.37 -7.49
CA ASP A 9 8.07 10.56 -8.21
C ASP A 9 6.87 10.24 -9.13
N GLU A 10 6.72 9.01 -9.59
CA GLU A 10 5.61 8.61 -10.45
C GLU A 10 4.28 8.52 -9.72
N ILE A 11 4.30 8.45 -8.38
CA ILE A 11 3.09 8.22 -7.59
C ILE A 11 2.73 9.38 -6.65
N LEU A 12 3.54 10.42 -6.59
CA LEU A 12 3.30 11.53 -5.66
C LEU A 12 2.01 12.27 -5.97
N ASP A 13 1.72 12.52 -7.23
CA ASP A 13 0.49 13.21 -7.61
C ASP A 13 -0.76 12.41 -7.21
N LEU A 14 -0.75 11.11 -7.49
CA LEU A 14 -1.86 10.23 -7.14
C LEU A 14 -2.07 10.18 -5.63
N ARG A 15 -0.99 10.00 -4.85
CA ARG A 15 -1.07 10.06 -3.38
C ARG A 15 -1.64 11.38 -2.88
N HIS A 16 -1.17 12.50 -3.44
CA HIS A 16 -1.60 13.82 -3.01
C HIS A 16 -3.11 13.99 -3.24
N ARG A 17 -3.56 13.70 -4.43
CA ARG A 17 -4.98 13.89 -4.79
C ARG A 17 -5.91 12.97 -4.01
N LEU A 18 -5.50 11.73 -3.76
CA LEU A 18 -6.39 10.71 -3.17
C LEU A 18 -6.24 10.57 -1.66
N LEU A 19 -5.07 10.83 -1.10
CA LEU A 19 -4.78 10.59 0.31
C LEU A 19 -4.48 11.86 1.11
N ARG A 20 -4.07 12.92 0.45
CA ARG A 20 -3.66 14.18 1.10
C ARG A 20 -4.30 15.39 0.43
N GLN A 21 -5.50 15.22 -0.08
CA GLN A 21 -6.25 16.30 -0.73
C GLN A 21 -6.43 17.47 0.23
N GLY A 22 -6.18 18.69 -0.28
CA GLY A 22 -6.29 19.89 0.53
C GLY A 22 -5.09 20.20 1.41
N LEU A 23 -4.08 19.32 1.45
CA LEU A 23 -2.85 19.53 2.18
C LEU A 23 -1.72 19.92 1.21
N PRO A 24 -0.61 20.53 1.70
CA PRO A 24 0.53 20.84 0.83
C PRO A 24 1.02 19.60 0.09
N ALA A 25 1.51 19.79 -1.15
CA ALA A 25 1.96 18.68 -2.00
C ALA A 25 3.08 17.85 -1.37
N GLU A 26 3.95 18.45 -0.58
CA GLU A 26 5.03 17.76 0.11
C GLU A 26 4.51 16.73 1.13
N MET A 27 3.26 16.83 1.56
CA MET A 27 2.64 15.85 2.45
C MET A 27 2.38 14.51 1.76
N ALA A 28 2.52 14.44 0.44
CA ALA A 28 2.45 13.17 -0.30
C ALA A 28 3.76 12.39 -0.23
N ARG A 29 4.85 13.00 0.23
CA ARG A 29 6.10 12.30 0.50
C ARG A 29 6.03 11.75 1.92
N PHE A 30 6.20 10.45 2.05
CA PHE A 30 6.12 9.79 3.34
C PHE A 30 7.52 9.45 3.85
N ASP A 31 7.69 9.44 5.17
CA ASP A 31 8.95 9.01 5.77
C ASP A 31 9.27 7.58 5.31
N GLY A 32 10.51 7.35 4.92
CA GLY A 32 10.96 6.05 4.44
C GLY A 32 10.82 5.83 2.94
N ASP A 33 10.22 6.77 2.19
CA ASP A 33 10.04 6.62 0.72
C ASP A 33 11.36 6.38 -0.02
N LEU A 34 12.45 6.98 0.45
CA LEU A 34 13.77 6.87 -0.17
C LEU A 34 14.71 5.94 0.59
N ASP A 35 14.23 5.27 1.64
CA ASP A 35 15.05 4.36 2.42
C ASP A 35 15.42 3.12 1.60
N GLU A 36 16.60 2.57 1.89
CA GLU A 36 17.04 1.33 1.26
C GLU A 36 16.02 0.21 1.55
N GLY A 37 15.66 -0.52 0.52
CA GLY A 37 14.70 -1.61 0.64
C GLY A 37 13.25 -1.22 0.42
N THR A 38 12.92 0.07 0.47
CA THR A 38 11.56 0.54 0.15
C THR A 38 11.27 0.32 -1.33
N ARG A 39 10.08 -0.22 -1.63
CA ARG A 39 9.67 -0.59 -2.97
C ARG A 39 8.32 0.04 -3.29
N HIS A 40 8.26 0.75 -4.40
CA HIS A 40 7.02 1.36 -4.86
C HIS A 40 6.46 0.57 -6.04
N TYR A 41 5.15 0.43 -6.09
CA TYR A 41 4.45 -0.35 -7.11
C TYR A 41 3.30 0.47 -7.67
N GLY A 42 3.04 0.28 -8.95
CA GLY A 42 1.93 0.97 -9.61
C GLY A 42 1.32 0.17 -10.73
N VAL A 43 0.08 0.51 -11.04
CA VAL A 43 -0.58 0.06 -12.28
C VAL A 43 -0.41 1.17 -13.29
N ASP A 44 0.28 0.86 -14.39
CA ASP A 44 0.49 1.78 -15.48
C ASP A 44 -0.66 1.63 -16.48
N ALA A 45 -1.35 2.72 -16.75
CA ALA A 45 -2.49 2.70 -17.67
C ALA A 45 -2.09 2.65 -19.15
N GLY A 46 -0.81 2.95 -19.42
CA GLY A 46 -0.32 3.03 -20.79
C GLY A 46 -0.72 4.33 -21.48
N GLU A 47 -0.23 4.50 -22.71
CA GLU A 47 -0.57 5.63 -23.58
C GLU A 47 -0.37 7.01 -22.96
N GLY A 48 0.61 7.14 -22.05
CA GLY A 48 0.91 8.41 -21.41
C GLY A 48 -0.04 8.82 -20.27
N GLU A 49 -0.99 7.97 -19.90
CA GLU A 49 -1.90 8.27 -18.78
C GLU A 49 -1.23 8.18 -17.42
N GLY A 50 -0.09 7.49 -17.31
CA GLY A 50 0.67 7.35 -16.08
C GLY A 50 0.10 6.30 -15.14
N ILE A 51 0.41 6.45 -13.86
CA ILE A 51 0.06 5.48 -12.82
C ILE A 51 -1.33 5.79 -12.27
N VAL A 52 -2.21 4.81 -12.31
CA VAL A 52 -3.61 4.95 -11.89
C VAL A 52 -3.94 4.23 -10.59
N CYS A 53 -3.01 3.43 -10.08
CA CYS A 53 -3.13 2.76 -8.79
C CYS A 53 -1.72 2.60 -8.23
N CYS A 54 -1.52 2.81 -6.94
CA CYS A 54 -0.18 2.71 -6.35
C CYS A 54 -0.23 2.14 -4.94
N LEU A 55 0.90 1.62 -4.51
CA LEU A 55 1.18 1.27 -3.11
C LEU A 55 2.68 1.24 -2.88
N THR A 56 3.07 1.27 -1.62
CA THR A 56 4.48 1.18 -1.21
C THR A 56 4.62 0.10 -0.16
N LEU A 57 5.67 -0.72 -0.29
CA LEU A 57 6.11 -1.65 0.74
C LEU A 57 7.44 -1.16 1.27
N LEU A 58 7.54 -0.99 2.58
CA LEU A 58 8.81 -0.61 3.19
C LEU A 58 9.19 -1.58 4.30
N PRO A 59 10.51 -1.81 4.49
CA PRO A 59 10.99 -2.62 5.60
C PRO A 59 10.57 -2.01 6.93
N SER A 60 10.04 -2.83 7.82
CA SER A 60 9.49 -2.43 9.10
C SER A 60 9.62 -3.58 10.09
N THR A 61 8.88 -3.53 11.18
CA THR A 61 8.79 -4.62 12.14
C THR A 61 7.33 -4.90 12.48
N TRP A 62 7.06 -6.14 12.80
CA TRP A 62 5.77 -6.58 13.31
C TRP A 62 6.02 -7.54 14.47
N GLN A 63 5.54 -7.15 15.66
CA GLN A 63 5.72 -7.95 16.88
C GLN A 63 7.19 -8.35 17.11
N GLY A 64 8.10 -7.38 16.89
CA GLY A 64 9.52 -7.57 17.11
C GLY A 64 10.30 -8.29 16.00
N ALA A 65 9.66 -8.70 14.93
CA ALA A 65 10.30 -9.38 13.81
C ALA A 65 10.30 -8.51 12.55
N PRO A 66 11.27 -8.71 11.64
CA PRO A 66 11.25 -7.98 10.35
C PRO A 66 9.96 -8.24 9.59
N ALA A 67 9.43 -7.20 8.97
CA ALA A 67 8.16 -7.25 8.26
C ALA A 67 8.13 -6.22 7.13
N TRP A 68 7.16 -6.37 6.22
CA TRP A 68 6.83 -5.35 5.24
C TRP A 68 5.63 -4.54 5.73
N GLN A 69 5.76 -3.23 5.73
CA GLN A 69 4.60 -2.35 5.91
C GLN A 69 4.10 -1.88 4.56
N LEU A 70 2.82 -2.09 4.29
CA LEU A 70 2.14 -1.54 3.12
C LEU A 70 1.54 -0.20 3.50
N ARG A 71 1.76 0.82 2.68
CA ARG A 71 1.14 2.13 2.88
C ARG A 71 1.00 2.89 1.56
N GLY A 72 0.30 4.02 1.61
CA GLY A 72 0.16 4.90 0.46
C GLY A 72 -0.63 4.27 -0.68
N MET A 73 -1.57 3.38 -0.36
CA MET A 73 -2.39 2.75 -1.39
C MET A 73 -3.47 3.71 -1.86
N ALA A 74 -3.52 3.92 -3.17
CA ALA A 74 -4.48 4.82 -3.79
C ALA A 74 -4.83 4.33 -5.18
N THR A 75 -6.11 4.47 -5.56
CA THR A 75 -6.61 4.14 -6.90
C THR A 75 -7.39 5.32 -7.41
N GLU A 76 -7.18 5.70 -8.67
CA GLU A 76 -7.99 6.73 -9.33
C GLU A 76 -9.47 6.45 -9.08
N THR A 77 -10.22 7.50 -8.71
CA THR A 77 -11.62 7.35 -8.29
C THR A 77 -12.46 6.62 -9.34
N ARG A 78 -12.27 6.96 -10.62
CA ARG A 78 -13.02 6.34 -11.73
C ARG A 78 -12.75 4.85 -11.90
N LEU A 79 -11.65 4.34 -11.33
CA LEU A 79 -11.22 2.95 -11.47
C LEU A 79 -11.37 2.13 -10.17
N GLN A 80 -11.86 2.73 -9.11
CA GLN A 80 -12.14 2.01 -7.88
C GLN A 80 -13.24 0.96 -8.12
N GLY A 81 -13.11 -0.18 -7.45
CA GLY A 81 -14.06 -1.27 -7.62
C GLY A 81 -13.87 -2.11 -8.87
N THR A 82 -12.79 -1.90 -9.64
CA THR A 82 -12.51 -2.65 -10.88
C THR A 82 -11.52 -3.79 -10.68
N GLY A 83 -10.99 -3.98 -9.47
CA GLY A 83 -10.01 -5.03 -9.18
C GLY A 83 -8.55 -4.60 -9.32
N LEU A 84 -8.27 -3.35 -9.67
CA LEU A 84 -6.88 -2.88 -9.82
C LEU A 84 -6.11 -2.97 -8.53
N GLY A 85 -6.71 -2.53 -7.41
CA GLY A 85 -6.05 -2.58 -6.10
C GLY A 85 -5.71 -4.01 -5.69
N LYS A 86 -6.66 -4.93 -5.87
CA LYS A 86 -6.45 -6.35 -5.58
C LYS A 86 -5.29 -6.92 -6.41
N ASN A 87 -5.26 -6.62 -7.69
CA ASN A 87 -4.21 -7.10 -8.59
C ASN A 87 -2.85 -6.51 -8.21
N LEU A 88 -2.81 -5.23 -7.85
CA LEU A 88 -1.57 -4.58 -7.46
C LEU A 88 -1.02 -5.14 -6.15
N VAL A 89 -1.87 -5.38 -5.14
CA VAL A 89 -1.43 -6.00 -3.89
C VAL A 89 -0.86 -7.38 -4.18
N ALA A 90 -1.53 -8.19 -5.00
CA ALA A 90 -1.03 -9.53 -5.37
C ALA A 90 0.33 -9.46 -6.05
N PHE A 91 0.51 -8.51 -6.98
CA PHE A 91 1.79 -8.30 -7.66
C PHE A 91 2.90 -7.91 -6.66
N ALA A 92 2.62 -6.94 -5.80
CA ALA A 92 3.59 -6.44 -4.82
C ALA A 92 3.99 -7.51 -3.81
N VAL A 93 3.01 -8.26 -3.30
CA VAL A 93 3.26 -9.36 -2.36
C VAL A 93 4.11 -10.44 -3.03
N THR A 94 3.80 -10.82 -4.25
CA THR A 94 4.58 -11.83 -4.99
C THR A 94 6.02 -11.37 -5.18
N ASP A 95 6.22 -10.12 -5.57
CA ASP A 95 7.56 -9.55 -5.74
C ASP A 95 8.32 -9.53 -4.41
N ALA A 96 7.67 -9.07 -3.34
CA ALA A 96 8.31 -9.00 -2.02
C ALA A 96 8.64 -10.40 -1.47
N LEU A 97 7.78 -11.39 -1.67
CA LEU A 97 8.05 -12.77 -1.26
C LEU A 97 9.25 -13.37 -1.98
N SER A 98 9.52 -12.96 -3.20
CA SER A 98 10.70 -13.42 -3.93
C SER A 98 12.01 -12.93 -3.30
N ILE A 99 11.94 -11.85 -2.52
CA ILE A 99 13.11 -11.25 -1.87
C ILE A 99 13.20 -11.70 -0.41
N GLN A 100 12.07 -11.69 0.31
CA GLN A 100 11.99 -12.01 1.74
C GLN A 100 10.81 -12.97 1.97
N PRO A 101 11.03 -14.29 1.80
CA PRO A 101 9.93 -15.26 1.80
C PRO A 101 9.13 -15.36 3.11
N GLY A 102 9.74 -15.00 4.24
CA GLY A 102 9.12 -15.22 5.56
C GLY A 102 8.57 -13.98 6.25
N TRP A 103 8.68 -12.81 5.64
CA TRP A 103 8.24 -11.58 6.30
C TRP A 103 6.72 -11.44 6.29
N VAL A 104 6.17 -11.05 7.44
CA VAL A 104 4.74 -10.67 7.58
C VAL A 104 4.51 -9.35 6.84
N PHE A 105 3.32 -9.19 6.28
CA PHE A 105 2.85 -7.93 5.72
C PHE A 105 1.85 -7.31 6.68
N TRP A 106 1.95 -6.00 6.92
CA TRP A 106 0.99 -5.31 7.77
C TRP A 106 0.73 -3.90 7.24
N CYS A 107 -0.36 -3.32 7.65
CA CYS A 107 -0.71 -1.95 7.28
C CYS A 107 -1.54 -1.29 8.37
N ASN A 108 -1.53 0.05 8.36
CA ASN A 108 -2.53 0.85 9.05
C ASN A 108 -3.65 1.10 8.05
N ALA A 109 -4.68 0.27 8.09
CA ALA A 109 -5.79 0.35 7.14
C ALA A 109 -6.79 1.40 7.61
N ARG A 110 -7.23 2.27 6.70
CA ARG A 110 -8.40 3.12 6.98
C ARG A 110 -9.58 2.21 7.26
N VAL A 111 -10.43 2.58 8.20
CA VAL A 111 -11.60 1.77 8.53
C VAL A 111 -12.44 1.48 7.28
N SER A 112 -12.56 2.45 6.38
CA SER A 112 -13.27 2.27 5.12
C SER A 112 -12.64 1.25 4.17
N ALA A 113 -11.36 0.91 4.36
CA ALA A 113 -10.63 -0.07 3.54
C ALA A 113 -10.51 -1.44 4.20
N MET A 114 -11.02 -1.60 5.43
CA MET A 114 -10.93 -2.86 6.17
C MET A 114 -11.47 -4.05 5.36
N GLY A 115 -12.63 -3.87 4.73
CA GLY A 115 -13.24 -4.93 3.93
C GLY A 115 -12.41 -5.34 2.73
N PHE A 116 -11.70 -4.38 2.13
CA PHE A 116 -10.79 -4.67 1.02
C PHE A 116 -9.67 -5.61 1.48
N TYR A 117 -8.98 -5.28 2.57
CA TYR A 117 -7.88 -6.12 3.07
C TYR A 117 -8.40 -7.45 3.62
N ALA A 118 -9.54 -7.46 4.31
CA ALA A 118 -10.14 -8.70 4.79
C ALA A 118 -10.47 -9.65 3.62
N GLY A 119 -10.94 -9.11 2.51
CA GLY A 119 -11.20 -9.87 1.29
C GLY A 119 -9.95 -10.49 0.67
N LEU A 120 -8.77 -9.93 0.98
CA LEU A 120 -7.48 -10.48 0.55
C LEU A 120 -6.89 -11.49 1.55
N GLY A 121 -7.58 -11.77 2.64
CA GLY A 121 -7.12 -12.69 3.68
C GLY A 121 -6.34 -12.05 4.82
N TRP A 122 -6.25 -10.72 4.84
CA TRP A 122 -5.62 -10.00 5.95
C TRP A 122 -6.58 -9.95 7.14
N THR A 123 -6.03 -9.95 8.35
CA THR A 123 -6.80 -9.95 9.59
C THR A 123 -6.57 -8.68 10.38
N ALA A 124 -7.63 -8.19 11.04
CA ALA A 124 -7.55 -7.06 11.96
C ALA A 124 -6.80 -7.49 13.21
N GLU A 125 -5.76 -6.73 13.58
CA GLU A 125 -4.87 -7.05 14.70
C GLU A 125 -4.82 -5.93 15.76
N SER A 126 -5.71 -4.95 15.66
CA SER A 126 -5.82 -3.88 16.65
C SER A 126 -7.24 -3.34 16.70
N GLU A 127 -7.52 -2.55 17.73
CA GLU A 127 -8.71 -1.70 17.75
C GLU A 127 -8.48 -0.46 16.90
N GLU A 128 -9.53 0.30 16.65
CA GLU A 128 -9.45 1.55 15.90
C GLU A 128 -8.59 2.59 16.64
N PHE A 129 -7.83 3.35 15.86
CA PHE A 129 -7.08 4.51 16.35
C PHE A 129 -7.07 5.58 15.25
N ASP A 130 -6.86 6.84 15.66
CA ASP A 130 -6.84 7.94 14.70
C ASP A 130 -5.42 8.25 14.24
N ILE A 131 -5.28 8.54 12.95
CA ILE A 131 -4.05 9.08 12.37
C ILE A 131 -4.33 10.53 11.97
N ALA A 132 -3.47 11.44 12.39
CA ALA A 132 -3.61 12.86 12.05
C ALA A 132 -3.73 13.04 10.54
N HIS A 133 -4.69 13.86 10.11
CA HIS A 133 -4.99 14.17 8.70
C HIS A 133 -5.52 12.99 7.88
N ALA A 134 -5.71 11.82 8.49
CA ALA A 134 -6.13 10.63 7.76
C ALA A 134 -7.32 9.89 8.38
N GLY A 135 -7.71 10.22 9.63
CA GLY A 135 -8.91 9.68 10.28
C GLY A 135 -8.72 8.32 10.93
N PRO A 136 -9.83 7.60 11.16
CA PRO A 136 -9.79 6.32 11.89
C PRO A 136 -9.17 5.20 11.08
N HIS A 137 -8.33 4.41 11.74
CA HIS A 137 -7.56 3.29 11.17
C HIS A 137 -7.57 2.11 12.11
N LEU A 138 -7.18 0.96 11.62
CA LEU A 138 -6.82 -0.20 12.43
C LEU A 138 -5.67 -0.94 11.75
N ARG A 139 -4.89 -1.68 12.55
CA ARG A 139 -3.81 -2.48 11.99
C ARG A 139 -4.35 -3.77 11.43
N MET A 140 -3.87 -4.12 10.25
CA MET A 140 -4.18 -5.40 9.61
C MET A 140 -2.90 -6.07 9.18
N ALA A 141 -2.88 -7.41 9.22
CA ALA A 141 -1.69 -8.17 8.89
C ALA A 141 -2.04 -9.44 8.11
N TRP A 142 -1.05 -9.89 7.32
CA TRP A 142 -1.11 -11.15 6.60
C TRP A 142 0.23 -11.86 6.74
N ASN A 143 0.19 -13.12 7.17
CA ASN A 143 1.38 -13.94 7.39
C ASN A 143 1.50 -14.99 6.29
N PRO A 144 2.50 -14.87 5.38
CA PRO A 144 2.63 -15.79 4.27
C PRO A 144 2.90 -17.24 4.70
N ILE A 145 3.55 -17.44 5.86
CA ILE A 145 3.87 -18.77 6.34
C ILE A 145 2.60 -19.56 6.73
N ARG A 146 1.55 -18.83 7.17
CA ARG A 146 0.28 -19.40 7.59
C ARG A 146 -0.51 -20.03 6.44
N PHE A 147 -0.24 -19.57 5.22
CA PHE A 147 -1.02 -19.92 4.04
C PHE A 147 -0.19 -20.63 2.96
N SER A 148 1.06 -20.96 3.27
CA SER A 148 1.93 -21.66 2.34
C SER A 148 1.78 -23.18 2.41
#